data_1d4f1233f38bdf26a7b956ef933f28d5
#
_entry.id   1d4f1233f38bdf26a7b956ef933f28d5
#
_cell.length_a   1.000
_cell.length_b   1.000
_cell.length_c   1.000
_cell.angle_alpha   90.00
_cell.angle_beta   90.00
_cell.angle_gamma   90.00
#
_symmetry.space_group_name_H-M   'P 1'
#
loop_
_entity.id
_entity.type
_entity.pdbx_description
1 polymer ?
#
loop_
_entity_poly.entity_id
_entity_poly.type
_entity_poly.pdbx_seq_one_letter_code
_entity_poly.pdbx_strand_id
1 'polypeptide(L)'
;NIISCQFLSFETQNRRYANDEEWQKERDLERHKVQVIKQKMDACPLFISWGYGEAPINLEPYVNVESNGEKHKMAIMYVNNNYMDMFGLKLKEGRTWNDKDQFAQYKMMINETARKLFRIKDINEASLQTESRLWWSVGTDESKNPAYQVVGVIEDFRTGHLSMGDAPLAILYDEGENPTEPLMAKLAKGKRKEA
;
A
#
# COMPACT_ATOMS: atom_id res chain seq x y z
N ASN A 1 -12.45 -7.15 14.51
CA ASN A 1 -12.74 -5.72 14.68
C ASN A 1 -11.49 -4.91 14.30
N ILE A 2 -11.56 -4.17 13.21
CA ILE A 2 -10.51 -3.26 12.76
C ILE A 2 -11.03 -1.85 12.97
N ILE A 3 -10.19 -0.98 13.51
CA ILE A 3 -10.45 0.47 13.60
C ILE A 3 -9.46 1.18 12.68
N SER A 4 -9.87 2.33 12.15
CA SER A 4 -9.01 3.22 11.38
C SER A 4 -8.95 4.59 12.04
N CYS A 5 -7.80 5.19 12.04
CA CYS A 5 -7.56 6.52 12.58
C CYS A 5 -6.58 7.28 11.68
N GLN A 6 -6.88 8.54 11.43
CA GLN A 6 -5.99 9.46 10.73
C GLN A 6 -5.50 10.52 11.73
N PHE A 7 -4.18 10.56 11.96
CA PHE A 7 -3.60 11.38 13.03
C PHE A 7 -3.22 12.79 12.60
N LEU A 8 -3.05 13.04 11.30
CA LEU A 8 -2.64 14.34 10.81
C LEU A 8 -3.60 14.83 9.72
N SER A 9 -3.98 16.09 9.82
CA SER A 9 -4.83 16.73 8.82
C SER A 9 -4.02 17.19 7.62
N PHE A 10 -4.68 17.35 6.49
CA PHE A 10 -4.11 17.89 5.24
C PHE A 10 -3.55 19.32 5.34
N GLU A 11 -3.59 19.97 6.49
CA GLU A 11 -3.09 21.34 6.69
C GLU A 11 -1.60 21.50 6.40
N THR A 12 -0.82 20.43 6.54
CA THR A 12 0.62 20.45 6.24
C THR A 12 0.95 20.35 4.75
N GLN A 13 0.05 19.85 3.92
CA GLN A 13 0.30 19.62 2.49
C GLN A 13 0.41 20.91 1.67
N ASN A 14 -0.11 22.03 2.15
CA ASN A 14 -0.10 23.32 1.45
C ASN A 14 0.90 24.34 2.03
N ARG A 15 1.78 23.94 2.95
CA ARG A 15 2.81 24.84 3.47
C ARG A 15 3.85 25.16 2.39
N ARG A 16 4.11 26.46 2.21
CA ARG A 16 5.25 26.92 1.43
C ARG A 16 6.43 27.07 2.38
N TYR A 17 7.51 26.39 2.07
CA TYR A 17 8.77 26.49 2.83
C TYR A 17 9.62 27.61 2.26
N ALA A 18 10.32 28.35 3.12
CA ALA A 18 11.15 29.47 2.68
C ALA A 18 12.44 28.99 1.99
N ASN A 19 12.92 27.80 2.34
CA ASN A 19 14.11 27.17 1.80
C ASN A 19 14.15 25.67 2.08
N ASP A 20 15.13 24.98 1.49
CA ASP A 20 15.31 23.52 1.62
C ASP A 20 15.61 23.09 3.07
N GLU A 21 16.28 23.93 3.85
CA GLU A 21 16.61 23.63 5.25
C GLU A 21 15.36 23.59 6.14
N GLU A 22 14.44 24.51 5.93
CA GLU A 22 13.16 24.52 6.63
C GLU A 22 12.31 23.29 6.24
N TRP A 23 12.29 22.94 4.96
CA TRP A 23 11.62 21.75 4.47
C TRP A 23 12.20 20.47 5.07
N GLN A 24 13.53 20.33 5.15
CA GLN A 24 14.19 19.17 5.77
C GLN A 24 13.87 19.06 7.27
N LYS A 25 13.92 20.15 8.01
CA LYS A 25 13.56 20.16 9.44
C LYS A 25 12.12 19.70 9.68
N GLU A 26 11.19 20.15 8.88
CA GLU A 26 9.78 19.73 8.98
C GLU A 26 9.64 18.23 8.66
N ARG A 27 10.30 17.75 7.61
CA ARG A 27 10.31 16.32 7.24
C ARG A 27 10.88 15.44 8.35
N ASP A 28 11.97 15.86 8.97
CA ASP A 28 12.58 15.12 10.08
C ASP A 28 11.67 15.10 11.30
N LEU A 29 10.97 16.20 11.58
CA LEU A 29 9.97 16.27 12.64
C LEU A 29 8.79 15.33 12.37
N GLU A 30 8.30 15.29 11.13
CA GLU A 30 7.22 14.39 10.72
C GLU A 30 7.64 12.92 10.86
N ARG A 31 8.82 12.56 10.37
CA ARG A 31 9.38 11.21 10.56
C ARG A 31 9.50 10.83 12.03
N HIS A 32 9.96 11.76 12.87
CA HIS A 32 10.02 11.51 14.31
C HIS A 32 8.65 11.26 14.92
N LYS A 33 7.63 12.05 14.56
CA LYS A 33 6.24 11.83 15.00
C LYS A 33 5.73 10.45 14.60
N VAL A 34 5.96 10.04 13.34
CA VAL A 34 5.60 8.71 12.84
C VAL A 34 6.28 7.61 13.67
N GLN A 35 7.57 7.74 13.98
CA GLN A 35 8.28 6.76 14.80
C GLN A 35 7.71 6.66 16.23
N VAL A 36 7.37 7.77 16.84
CA VAL A 36 6.72 7.79 18.16
C VAL A 36 5.35 7.10 18.11
N ILE A 37 4.58 7.33 17.06
CA ILE A 37 3.28 6.66 16.85
C ILE A 37 3.48 5.15 16.71
N LYS A 38 4.42 4.70 15.86
CA LYS A 38 4.77 3.28 15.68
C LYS A 38 5.08 2.62 17.03
N GLN A 39 5.95 3.23 17.82
CA GLN A 39 6.31 2.70 19.16
C GLN A 39 5.11 2.60 20.10
N LYS A 40 4.21 3.58 20.08
CA LYS A 40 2.99 3.55 20.89
C LYS A 40 2.00 2.48 20.43
N MET A 41 1.88 2.28 19.10
CA MET A 41 1.04 1.23 18.54
C MET A 41 1.57 -0.16 18.92
N ASP A 42 2.87 -0.38 18.82
CA ASP A 42 3.54 -1.63 19.22
C ASP A 42 3.36 -1.92 20.72
N ALA A 43 3.42 -0.91 21.54
CA ALA A 43 3.28 -1.04 22.99
C ALA A 43 1.82 -1.16 23.47
N CYS A 44 0.83 -0.95 22.61
CA CYS A 44 -0.57 -0.90 23.01
C CYS A 44 -1.16 -2.31 23.18
N PRO A 45 -1.56 -2.73 24.39
CA PRO A 45 -2.07 -4.08 24.63
C PRO A 45 -3.48 -4.31 24.05
N LEU A 46 -4.14 -3.26 23.56
CA LEU A 46 -5.47 -3.36 22.95
C LEU A 46 -5.40 -3.88 21.51
N PHE A 47 -4.23 -3.81 20.87
CA PHE A 47 -4.04 -4.18 19.47
C PHE A 47 -3.40 -5.56 19.34
N ILE A 48 -3.93 -6.36 18.42
CA ILE A 48 -3.32 -7.63 17.99
C ILE A 48 -2.26 -7.35 16.92
N SER A 49 -2.59 -6.45 16.00
CA SER A 49 -1.73 -5.99 14.93
C SER A 49 -2.18 -4.60 14.47
N TRP A 50 -1.30 -3.88 13.84
CA TRP A 50 -1.61 -2.60 13.23
C TRP A 50 -0.81 -2.41 11.94
N GLY A 51 -1.26 -1.50 11.08
CA GLY A 51 -0.64 -1.24 9.80
C GLY A 51 -1.11 0.06 9.17
N TYR A 52 -0.43 0.43 8.10
CA TYR A 52 -0.80 1.55 7.25
C TYR A 52 -1.55 1.07 6.03
N GLY A 53 -2.40 1.93 5.51
CA GLY A 53 -3.13 1.73 4.28
C GLY A 53 -4.61 2.03 4.42
N GLU A 54 -5.29 2.12 3.31
CA GLU A 54 -6.73 2.32 3.26
C GLU A 54 -7.49 1.01 3.48
N ALA A 55 -8.72 1.12 3.98
CA ALA A 55 -9.61 -0.05 4.04
C ALA A 55 -9.84 -0.58 2.61
N PRO A 56 -9.81 -1.91 2.39
CA PRO A 56 -9.98 -2.48 1.07
C PRO A 56 -11.46 -2.48 0.63
N ILE A 57 -12.08 -1.29 0.60
CA ILE A 57 -13.50 -1.10 0.35
C ILE A 57 -13.66 -0.11 -0.81
N ASN A 58 -14.52 -0.46 -1.77
CA ASN A 58 -14.84 0.39 -2.92
C ASN A 58 -13.62 0.79 -3.78
N LEU A 59 -12.70 -0.15 -3.94
CA LEU A 59 -11.53 0.06 -4.79
C LEU A 59 -11.96 0.03 -6.26
N GLU A 60 -11.78 1.15 -6.94
CA GLU A 60 -12.06 1.27 -8.36
C GLU A 60 -10.75 1.23 -9.18
N PRO A 61 -10.74 0.52 -10.33
CA PRO A 61 -9.59 0.54 -11.23
C PRO A 61 -9.42 1.94 -11.85
N TYR A 62 -8.32 2.63 -11.53
CA TYR A 62 -8.07 4.01 -11.99
C TYR A 62 -6.72 4.19 -12.67
N VAL A 63 -5.74 3.33 -12.40
CA VAL A 63 -4.40 3.42 -12.98
C VAL A 63 -4.34 2.61 -14.28
N ASN A 64 -3.89 3.23 -15.36
CA ASN A 64 -3.58 2.52 -16.59
C ASN A 64 -2.25 1.77 -16.44
N VAL A 65 -2.30 0.48 -16.69
CA VAL A 65 -1.16 -0.44 -16.56
C VAL A 65 -1.00 -1.22 -17.85
N GLU A 66 0.25 -1.41 -18.27
CA GLU A 66 0.60 -2.19 -19.45
C GLU A 66 1.49 -3.37 -19.08
N SER A 67 1.24 -4.51 -19.68
CA SER A 67 2.11 -5.69 -19.66
C SER A 67 1.92 -6.49 -20.95
N ASN A 68 3.04 -6.88 -21.56
CA ASN A 68 3.05 -7.70 -22.79
C ASN A 68 2.14 -7.14 -23.93
N GLY A 69 2.04 -5.82 -24.04
CA GLY A 69 1.18 -5.15 -25.02
C GLY A 69 -0.32 -5.07 -24.65
N GLU A 70 -0.73 -5.62 -23.53
CA GLU A 70 -2.08 -5.51 -22.99
C GLU A 70 -2.16 -4.30 -22.06
N LYS A 71 -3.17 -3.44 -22.27
CA LYS A 71 -3.41 -2.25 -21.45
C LYS A 71 -4.75 -2.35 -20.75
N HIS A 72 -4.73 -2.26 -19.44
CA HIS A 72 -5.93 -2.31 -18.62
C HIS A 72 -5.83 -1.36 -17.42
N LYS A 73 -6.97 -1.02 -16.84
CA LYS A 73 -7.02 -0.29 -15.58
C LYS A 73 -6.94 -1.23 -14.40
N MET A 74 -6.19 -0.83 -13.38
CA MET A 74 -6.09 -1.54 -12.10
C MET A 74 -6.37 -0.60 -10.94
N ALA A 75 -6.91 -1.15 -9.87
CA ALA A 75 -6.90 -0.51 -8.56
C ALA A 75 -5.51 -0.68 -7.93
N ILE A 76 -5.06 0.31 -7.19
CA ILE A 76 -3.78 0.28 -6.48
C ILE A 76 -4.02 0.51 -5.00
N MET A 77 -3.39 -0.29 -4.16
CA MET A 77 -3.34 -0.10 -2.72
C MET A 77 -1.89 0.01 -2.26
N TYR A 78 -1.67 0.87 -1.28
CA TYR A 78 -0.38 1.01 -0.59
C TYR A 78 -0.54 0.48 0.83
N VAL A 79 0.31 -0.46 1.22
CA VAL A 79 0.18 -1.15 2.51
C VAL A 79 1.55 -1.55 3.07
N ASN A 80 1.62 -1.70 4.38
CA ASN A 80 2.79 -2.33 5.02
C ASN A 80 2.62 -3.84 5.19
N ASN A 81 3.67 -4.51 5.67
CA ASN A 81 3.71 -5.97 5.83
C ASN A 81 2.56 -6.54 6.69
N ASN A 82 2.15 -5.82 7.74
CA ASN A 82 1.13 -6.31 8.67
C ASN A 82 -0.29 -6.29 8.09
N TYR A 83 -0.48 -5.57 6.99
CA TYR A 83 -1.80 -5.40 6.37
C TYR A 83 -2.41 -6.73 5.91
N MET A 84 -1.59 -7.60 5.32
CA MET A 84 -2.02 -8.90 4.81
C MET A 84 -2.68 -9.74 5.93
N ASP A 85 -1.99 -9.85 7.06
CA ASP A 85 -2.48 -10.62 8.21
C ASP A 85 -3.68 -9.96 8.88
N MET A 86 -3.68 -8.63 8.93
CA MET A 86 -4.76 -7.87 9.56
C MET A 86 -6.09 -8.09 8.85
N PHE A 87 -6.08 -8.07 7.52
CA PHE A 87 -7.28 -8.31 6.69
C PHE A 87 -7.49 -9.76 6.29
N GLY A 88 -6.55 -10.64 6.60
CA GLY A 88 -6.62 -12.06 6.25
C GLY A 88 -6.48 -12.31 4.75
N LEU A 89 -5.72 -11.46 4.06
CA LEU A 89 -5.42 -11.63 2.65
C LEU A 89 -4.46 -12.80 2.47
N LYS A 90 -4.79 -13.72 1.57
CA LYS A 90 -4.04 -14.95 1.41
C LYS A 90 -3.15 -14.90 0.18
N LEU A 91 -1.87 -15.15 0.40
CA LEU A 91 -0.92 -15.38 -0.69
C LEU A 91 -1.20 -16.75 -1.33
N LYS A 92 -1.31 -16.78 -2.65
CA LYS A 92 -1.56 -17.98 -3.45
C LYS A 92 -0.31 -18.48 -4.16
N GLU A 93 0.53 -17.56 -4.62
CA GLU A 93 1.77 -17.86 -5.33
C GLU A 93 2.81 -16.79 -5.05
N GLY A 94 4.09 -17.15 -5.10
CA GLY A 94 5.19 -16.21 -4.87
C GLY A 94 5.40 -15.92 -3.39
N ARG A 95 5.67 -14.66 -3.06
CA ARG A 95 5.97 -14.21 -1.71
C ARG A 95 5.44 -12.80 -1.42
N THR A 96 5.42 -12.41 -0.18
CA THR A 96 5.24 -11.03 0.25
C THR A 96 6.57 -10.27 0.19
N TRP A 97 6.56 -8.97 0.48
CA TRP A 97 7.80 -8.21 0.70
C TRP A 97 8.49 -8.67 1.98
N ASN A 98 9.79 -8.44 2.05
CA ASN A 98 10.58 -8.67 3.26
C ASN A 98 11.53 -7.48 3.46
N ASP A 99 12.04 -7.33 4.67
CA ASP A 99 12.92 -6.22 5.09
C ASP A 99 14.26 -6.15 4.32
N LYS A 100 14.59 -7.21 3.56
CA LYS A 100 15.79 -7.27 2.70
C LYS A 100 15.50 -6.94 1.25
N ASP A 101 14.26 -6.64 0.90
CA ASP A 101 13.90 -6.25 -0.45
C ASP A 101 14.48 -4.88 -0.77
N GLN A 102 15.60 -4.88 -1.50
CA GLN A 102 16.07 -3.66 -2.12
C GLN A 102 15.02 -3.20 -3.14
N PHE A 103 14.71 -1.90 -3.10
CA PHE A 103 13.71 -1.32 -4.01
C PHE A 103 12.32 -1.97 -3.89
N ALA A 104 11.87 -2.24 -2.66
CA ALA A 104 10.53 -2.78 -2.40
C ALA A 104 9.42 -1.94 -3.07
N GLN A 105 9.65 -0.64 -3.25
CA GLN A 105 8.73 0.28 -3.96
C GLN A 105 8.52 -0.06 -5.44
N TYR A 106 9.37 -0.89 -6.06
CA TYR A 106 9.21 -1.38 -7.44
C TYR A 106 8.72 -2.83 -7.50
N LYS A 107 8.26 -3.37 -6.38
CA LYS A 107 7.73 -4.71 -6.27
C LYS A 107 6.27 -4.64 -5.89
N MET A 108 5.43 -5.37 -6.62
CA MET A 108 4.01 -5.43 -6.34
C MET A 108 3.52 -6.85 -6.17
N MET A 109 2.49 -7.02 -5.38
CA MET A 109 1.63 -8.20 -5.46
C MET A 109 0.39 -7.85 -6.26
N ILE A 110 -0.17 -8.83 -6.96
CA ILE A 110 -1.41 -8.68 -7.72
C ILE A 110 -2.43 -9.71 -7.26
N ASN A 111 -3.72 -9.47 -7.52
CA ASN A 111 -4.73 -10.47 -7.29
C ASN A 111 -4.91 -11.41 -8.51
N GLU A 112 -5.65 -12.51 -8.33
CA GLU A 112 -5.89 -13.50 -9.39
C GLU A 112 -6.60 -12.88 -10.60
N THR A 113 -7.51 -11.94 -10.37
CA THR A 113 -8.21 -11.23 -11.44
C THR A 113 -7.22 -10.42 -12.30
N ALA A 114 -6.28 -9.69 -11.70
CA ALA A 114 -5.24 -8.99 -12.44
C ALA A 114 -4.31 -9.97 -13.19
N ARG A 115 -3.92 -11.07 -12.54
CA ARG A 115 -3.12 -12.12 -13.20
C ARG A 115 -3.76 -12.63 -14.48
N LYS A 116 -5.06 -12.95 -14.43
CA LYS A 116 -5.83 -13.42 -15.57
C LYS A 116 -5.94 -12.34 -16.66
N LEU A 117 -6.22 -11.10 -16.25
CA LEU A 117 -6.39 -9.97 -17.15
C LEU A 117 -5.14 -9.71 -17.99
N PHE A 118 -3.97 -9.74 -17.38
CA PHE A 118 -2.68 -9.54 -18.04
C PHE A 118 -2.05 -10.85 -18.59
N ARG A 119 -2.75 -11.97 -18.50
CA ARG A 119 -2.31 -13.30 -18.99
C ARG A 119 -0.95 -13.71 -18.45
N ILE A 120 -0.64 -13.36 -17.20
CA ILE A 120 0.63 -13.67 -16.55
C ILE A 120 0.70 -15.18 -16.25
N LYS A 121 1.61 -15.86 -16.92
CA LYS A 121 1.87 -17.31 -16.73
C LYS A 121 2.89 -17.55 -15.62
N ASP A 122 4.00 -16.83 -15.67
CA ASP A 122 5.09 -16.90 -14.69
C ASP A 122 5.26 -15.51 -14.04
N ILE A 123 5.12 -15.45 -12.73
CA ILE A 123 5.26 -14.21 -11.97
C ILE A 123 6.70 -13.72 -11.90
N ASN A 124 7.69 -14.63 -11.99
CA ASN A 124 9.10 -14.25 -11.93
C ASN A 124 9.56 -13.45 -13.15
N GLU A 125 8.88 -13.64 -14.28
CA GLU A 125 9.13 -12.91 -15.52
C GLU A 125 8.16 -11.72 -15.71
N ALA A 126 7.18 -11.56 -14.82
CA ALA A 126 6.12 -10.58 -14.97
C ALA A 126 6.55 -9.20 -14.49
N SER A 127 6.35 -8.23 -15.35
CA SER A 127 6.54 -6.81 -15.07
C SER A 127 5.33 -6.03 -15.56
N LEU A 128 4.85 -5.14 -14.71
CA LEU A 128 3.73 -4.24 -14.99
C LEU A 128 4.23 -2.81 -15.08
N GLN A 129 3.97 -2.13 -16.18
CA GLN A 129 4.36 -0.75 -16.41
C GLN A 129 3.15 0.17 -16.26
N THR A 130 3.27 1.22 -15.47
CA THR A 130 2.21 2.23 -15.30
C THR A 130 2.41 3.39 -16.26
N GLU A 131 1.32 3.99 -16.77
CA GLU A 131 1.40 5.17 -17.66
C GLU A 131 1.83 6.44 -16.91
N SER A 132 1.66 6.47 -15.60
CA SER A 132 2.11 7.55 -14.74
C SER A 132 2.90 7.00 -13.56
N ARG A 133 3.79 7.81 -13.02
CA ARG A 133 4.44 7.46 -11.76
C ARG A 133 3.37 7.25 -10.69
N LEU A 134 3.39 6.11 -10.07
CA LEU A 134 2.71 5.93 -8.80
C LEU A 134 3.45 6.80 -7.78
N TRP A 135 2.73 7.47 -6.92
CA TRP A 135 3.17 8.58 -6.05
C TRP A 135 4.53 8.41 -5.36
N TRP A 136 4.97 7.16 -5.11
CA TRP A 136 6.14 6.83 -4.28
C TRP A 136 7.39 6.38 -5.06
N SER A 137 7.40 6.46 -6.36
CA SER A 137 8.59 6.10 -7.15
C SER A 137 9.66 7.19 -7.10
N VAL A 138 10.34 7.31 -5.96
CA VAL A 138 11.47 8.23 -5.78
C VAL A 138 12.73 7.60 -6.37
N GLY A 139 13.43 8.34 -7.24
CA GLY A 139 14.79 7.97 -7.65
C GLY A 139 14.95 7.28 -9.01
N THR A 140 13.92 7.21 -9.82
CA THR A 140 14.03 6.75 -11.22
C THR A 140 14.28 7.90 -12.17
N ASP A 141 14.89 7.59 -13.30
CA ASP A 141 14.97 8.46 -14.47
C ASP A 141 13.57 9.03 -14.76
N GLU A 142 13.44 10.35 -14.62
CA GLU A 142 12.15 11.05 -14.77
C GLU A 142 11.54 10.91 -16.16
N SER A 143 12.31 10.43 -17.12
CA SER A 143 11.88 10.24 -18.51
C SER A 143 11.12 8.92 -18.76
N LYS A 144 11.11 7.98 -17.82
CA LYS A 144 10.51 6.65 -18.02
C LYS A 144 9.47 6.31 -16.95
N ASN A 145 8.36 5.76 -17.39
CA ASN A 145 7.37 5.17 -16.50
C ASN A 145 7.97 3.93 -15.82
N PRO A 146 7.87 3.80 -14.49
CA PRO A 146 8.49 2.67 -13.80
C PRO A 146 7.80 1.36 -14.15
N ALA A 147 8.60 0.32 -14.26
CA ALA A 147 8.14 -1.05 -14.34
C ALA A 147 8.22 -1.69 -12.95
N TYR A 148 7.14 -2.34 -12.54
CA TYR A 148 7.00 -3.00 -11.24
C TYR A 148 7.08 -4.50 -11.43
N GLN A 149 8.03 -5.14 -10.75
CA GLN A 149 8.14 -6.59 -10.73
C GLN A 149 7.01 -7.21 -9.91
N VAL A 150 6.31 -8.18 -10.46
CA VAL A 150 5.35 -8.99 -9.71
C VAL A 150 6.10 -9.97 -8.82
N VAL A 151 5.87 -9.92 -7.51
CA VAL A 151 6.53 -10.83 -6.55
C VAL A 151 5.58 -11.84 -5.93
N GLY A 152 4.27 -11.61 -6.02
CA GLY A 152 3.28 -12.52 -5.49
C GLY A 152 1.90 -12.33 -6.09
N VAL A 153 1.10 -13.37 -5.98
CA VAL A 153 -0.32 -13.38 -6.33
C VAL A 153 -1.13 -13.70 -5.08
N ILE A 154 -2.10 -12.86 -4.78
CA ILE A 154 -3.05 -13.05 -3.68
C ILE A 154 -4.37 -13.60 -4.20
N GLU A 155 -5.12 -14.30 -3.35
CA GLU A 155 -6.49 -14.68 -3.65
C GLU A 155 -7.34 -13.42 -3.90
N ASP A 156 -8.29 -13.53 -4.83
CA ASP A 156 -9.29 -12.47 -5.00
C ASP A 156 -10.06 -12.27 -3.71
N PHE A 157 -10.28 -11.03 -3.34
CA PHE A 157 -11.10 -10.66 -2.20
C PHE A 157 -12.02 -9.51 -2.59
N ARG A 158 -13.16 -9.47 -1.97
CA ARG A 158 -14.19 -8.50 -2.35
C ARG A 158 -13.86 -7.10 -1.86
N THR A 159 -13.72 -6.18 -2.81
CA THR A 159 -13.42 -4.77 -2.54
C THR A 159 -14.59 -3.82 -2.78
N GLY A 160 -15.69 -4.33 -3.36
CA GLY A 160 -16.83 -3.52 -3.78
C GLY A 160 -18.19 -4.14 -3.43
N HIS A 161 -19.24 -3.52 -3.98
CA HIS A 161 -20.60 -3.99 -3.83
C HIS A 161 -20.79 -5.41 -4.40
N LEU A 162 -21.76 -6.18 -3.87
CA LEU A 162 -22.04 -7.56 -4.27
C LEU A 162 -22.35 -7.73 -5.77
N SER A 163 -22.81 -6.69 -6.43
CA SER A 163 -23.10 -6.69 -7.87
C SER A 163 -21.90 -6.40 -8.76
N MET A 164 -20.78 -5.98 -8.18
CA MET A 164 -19.55 -5.74 -8.90
C MET A 164 -18.68 -6.99 -8.85
N GLY A 165 -18.08 -7.37 -9.97
CA GLY A 165 -17.06 -8.42 -10.01
C GLY A 165 -15.80 -8.00 -9.25
N ASP A 166 -14.90 -8.95 -9.06
CA ASP A 166 -13.60 -8.65 -8.44
C ASP A 166 -12.80 -7.72 -9.36
N ALA A 167 -12.34 -6.59 -8.83
CA ALA A 167 -11.53 -5.65 -9.57
C ALA A 167 -10.09 -6.15 -9.70
N PRO A 168 -9.40 -5.93 -10.84
CA PRO A 168 -7.97 -6.16 -10.94
C PRO A 168 -7.25 -5.21 -9.99
N LEU A 169 -6.41 -5.78 -9.11
CA LEU A 169 -5.79 -5.07 -8.00
C LEU A 169 -4.29 -5.33 -7.97
N ALA A 170 -3.52 -4.28 -7.75
CA ALA A 170 -2.13 -4.36 -7.32
C ALA A 170 -1.97 -3.80 -5.91
N ILE A 171 -1.10 -4.43 -5.14
CA ILE A 171 -0.71 -4.00 -3.80
C ILE A 171 0.77 -3.66 -3.82
N LEU A 172 1.08 -2.44 -3.41
CA LEU A 172 2.44 -1.91 -3.31
C LEU A 172 2.85 -1.77 -1.84
N TYR A 173 4.13 -1.99 -1.62
CA TYR A 173 4.71 -1.80 -0.29
C TYR A 173 4.87 -0.32 0.03
N ASP A 174 4.44 0.04 1.23
CA ASP A 174 4.68 1.34 1.83
C ASP A 174 5.21 1.16 3.26
N GLU A 175 6.32 1.79 3.57
CA GLU A 175 6.91 1.76 4.91
C GLU A 175 6.10 2.53 5.95
N GLY A 176 5.06 3.27 5.50
CA GLY A 176 4.23 4.11 6.37
C GLY A 176 5.04 5.24 6.98
N GLU A 177 5.89 5.88 6.19
CA GLU A 177 6.61 7.09 6.59
C GLU A 177 5.77 8.36 6.40
N ASN A 178 4.64 8.24 5.71
CA ASN A 178 3.76 9.36 5.47
C ASN A 178 2.76 9.52 6.63
N PRO A 179 2.84 10.60 7.41
CA PRO A 179 1.97 10.80 8.57
C PRO A 179 0.50 11.05 8.21
N THR A 180 0.19 11.29 6.93
CA THR A 180 -1.19 11.53 6.46
C THR A 180 -1.94 10.26 6.12
N GLU A 181 -1.26 9.11 6.08
CA GLU A 181 -1.91 7.84 5.79
C GLU A 181 -2.73 7.32 6.96
N PRO A 182 -3.87 6.67 6.67
CA PRO A 182 -4.67 6.07 7.72
C PRO A 182 -3.91 4.95 8.43
N LEU A 183 -3.86 5.01 9.74
CA LEU A 183 -3.47 3.90 10.58
C LEU A 183 -4.67 3.00 10.85
N MET A 184 -4.47 1.71 10.70
CA MET A 184 -5.48 0.72 11.04
C MET A 184 -4.95 -0.22 12.10
N ALA A 185 -5.82 -0.60 13.05
CA ALA A 185 -5.47 -1.53 14.09
C ALA A 185 -6.55 -2.59 14.28
N LYS A 186 -6.12 -3.83 14.42
CA LYS A 186 -6.96 -4.97 14.75
C LYS A 186 -7.04 -5.12 16.26
N LEU A 187 -8.23 -4.92 16.81
CA LEU A 187 -8.47 -4.98 18.25
C LEU A 187 -8.45 -6.41 18.79
N ALA A 188 -7.94 -6.57 19.99
CA ALA A 188 -8.11 -7.77 20.79
C ALA A 188 -9.60 -8.03 21.05
N LYS A 189 -9.96 -9.31 21.15
CA LYS A 189 -11.36 -9.73 21.34
C LYS A 189 -11.92 -9.12 22.63
N GLY A 190 -13.08 -8.47 22.52
CA GLY A 190 -13.76 -7.85 23.65
C GLY A 190 -13.30 -6.44 24.01
N LYS A 191 -12.24 -5.91 23.40
CA LYS A 191 -11.61 -4.62 23.74
C LYS A 191 -12.16 -3.40 23.02
N ARG A 192 -13.24 -3.54 22.25
CA ARG A 192 -13.81 -2.43 21.45
C ARG A 192 -14.23 -1.20 22.27
N LYS A 193 -14.58 -1.39 23.56
CA LYS A 193 -15.02 -0.27 24.40
C LYS A 193 -13.87 0.46 25.08
N GLU A 194 -12.69 -0.14 25.11
CA GLU A 194 -11.48 0.39 25.74
C GLU A 194 -10.56 1.10 24.71
N ALA A 195 -10.77 0.86 23.41
CA ALA A 195 -10.05 1.47 22.28
C ALA A 195 -10.77 2.71 21.77
#